data_a39756385c51f39cf47565411761f598
#
_entry.id   a39756385c51f39cf47565411761f598
#
_cell.length_a   1.000
_cell.length_b   1.000
_cell.length_c   1.000
_cell.angle_alpha   90.00
_cell.angle_beta   90.00
_cell.angle_gamma   90.00
#
_symmetry.space_group_name_H-M   'P 1'
#
loop_
_entity.id
_entity.type
_entity.pdbx_description
1 polymer ?
#
loop_
_entity_poly.entity_id
_entity_poly.type
_entity_poly.pdbx_seq_one_letter_code
_entity_poly.pdbx_strand_id
1 'polypeptide(L)'
;MPLPDDDALTKRMKKLRLREEDLQEDFIRGSGPGGQKVNKTSSTVVLRHIPTGVEIRCQRERSQVMNRHWARVELCDRLESILNEAKLAVQNEREKVRRQNRPRPRGLKQRILKEKKSRGQVKKNRGRIKED
;
A
#
# COMPACT_ATOMS: atom_id res chain seq x y z
N MET A 1 18.28 -18.35 -22.14
CA MET A 1 17.62 -19.50 -21.51
C MET A 1 16.16 -19.15 -21.24
N PRO A 2 15.22 -20.02 -21.58
CA PRO A 2 13.83 -19.81 -21.24
C PRO A 2 13.63 -19.80 -19.71
N LEU A 3 12.66 -19.01 -19.24
CA LEU A 3 12.24 -19.02 -17.85
C LEU A 3 11.60 -20.37 -17.51
N PRO A 4 11.64 -20.80 -16.22
CA PRO A 4 10.85 -21.93 -15.78
C PRO A 4 9.38 -21.72 -16.14
N ASP A 5 8.74 -22.76 -16.63
CA ASP A 5 7.32 -22.70 -16.95
C ASP A 5 6.51 -22.57 -15.65
N ASP A 6 5.96 -21.39 -15.41
CA ASP A 6 5.18 -21.08 -14.22
C ASP A 6 3.86 -20.43 -14.62
N ASP A 7 2.84 -21.29 -14.76
CA ASP A 7 1.49 -20.87 -15.09
C ASP A 7 0.91 -19.87 -14.08
N ALA A 8 1.27 -19.97 -12.82
CA ALA A 8 0.79 -19.08 -11.78
C ALA A 8 1.36 -17.67 -11.98
N LEU A 9 2.65 -17.56 -12.22
CA LEU A 9 3.30 -16.29 -12.53
C LEU A 9 2.76 -15.66 -13.81
N THR A 10 2.60 -16.46 -14.86
CA THR A 10 2.04 -15.99 -16.13
C THR A 10 0.62 -15.44 -15.96
N LYS A 11 -0.23 -16.10 -15.19
CA LYS A 11 -1.58 -15.61 -14.86
C LYS A 11 -1.54 -14.30 -14.06
N ARG A 12 -0.63 -14.18 -13.08
CA ARG A 12 -0.45 -12.94 -12.31
C ARG A 12 0.00 -11.78 -13.19
N MET A 13 1.00 -11.99 -14.05
CA MET A 13 1.47 -10.99 -15.00
C MET A 13 0.35 -10.51 -15.93
N LYS A 14 -0.44 -11.43 -16.50
CA LYS A 14 -1.61 -11.09 -17.31
C LYS A 14 -2.64 -10.26 -16.54
N LYS A 15 -2.94 -10.63 -15.30
CA LYS A 15 -3.87 -9.89 -14.41
C LYS A 15 -3.39 -8.46 -14.14
N LEU A 16 -2.09 -8.26 -13.99
CA LEU A 16 -1.46 -6.96 -13.78
C LEU A 16 -1.19 -6.21 -15.09
N ARG A 17 -1.53 -6.80 -16.25
CA ARG A 17 -1.26 -6.28 -17.60
C ARG A 17 0.24 -6.03 -17.84
N LEU A 18 1.09 -6.85 -17.24
CA LEU A 18 2.53 -6.84 -17.48
C LEU A 18 2.83 -7.55 -18.79
N ARG A 19 3.48 -6.84 -19.70
CA ARG A 19 3.97 -7.38 -20.96
C ARG A 19 5.49 -7.49 -20.90
N GLU A 20 6.04 -8.54 -21.51
CA GLU A 20 7.50 -8.69 -21.57
C GLU A 20 8.18 -7.53 -22.34
N GLU A 21 7.49 -6.94 -23.31
CA GLU A 21 7.96 -5.78 -24.08
C GLU A 21 8.11 -4.50 -23.23
N ASP A 22 7.40 -4.40 -22.09
CA ASP A 22 7.48 -3.29 -21.13
C ASP A 22 8.55 -3.50 -20.05
N LEU A 23 9.25 -4.64 -20.09
CA LEU A 23 10.27 -5.02 -19.12
C LEU A 23 11.66 -4.83 -19.71
N GLN A 24 12.49 -4.08 -19.01
CA GLN A 24 13.90 -3.97 -19.28
C GLN A 24 14.68 -4.85 -18.29
N GLU A 25 15.47 -5.75 -18.79
CA GLU A 25 16.34 -6.64 -17.99
C GLU A 25 17.80 -6.25 -18.15
N ASP A 26 18.48 -6.06 -17.03
CA ASP A 26 19.91 -5.84 -16.97
C ASP A 26 20.57 -6.89 -16.06
N PHE A 27 21.71 -7.38 -16.48
CA PHE A 27 22.47 -8.41 -15.74
C PHE A 27 23.75 -7.80 -15.18
N ILE A 28 23.84 -7.76 -13.87
CA ILE A 28 24.97 -7.17 -13.18
C ILE A 28 25.72 -8.21 -12.33
N ARG A 29 26.94 -7.92 -12.00
CA ARG A 29 27.72 -8.74 -11.06
C ARG A 29 27.13 -8.61 -9.66
N GLY A 30 27.01 -9.74 -8.96
CA GLY A 30 26.59 -9.73 -7.58
C GLY A 30 27.62 -9.02 -6.69
N SER A 31 27.15 -8.34 -5.67
CA SER A 31 27.99 -7.75 -4.62
C SER A 31 27.56 -8.32 -3.26
N GLY A 32 28.53 -8.64 -2.40
CA GLY A 32 28.26 -9.12 -1.05
C GLY A 32 29.19 -10.25 -0.60
N PRO A 33 29.07 -10.70 0.66
CA PRO A 33 29.82 -11.84 1.20
C PRO A 33 29.33 -13.11 0.52
N GLY A 34 30.05 -13.53 -0.51
CA GLY A 34 29.79 -14.76 -1.26
C GLY A 34 31.04 -15.15 -2.01
N GLY A 35 31.26 -16.47 -2.22
CA GLY A 35 32.47 -17.01 -2.82
C GLY A 35 32.77 -16.42 -4.22
N GLN A 36 33.96 -16.72 -4.75
CA GLN A 36 34.48 -16.20 -6.03
C GLN A 36 33.49 -16.26 -7.21
N LYS A 37 32.54 -17.20 -7.21
CA LYS A 37 31.54 -17.37 -8.26
C LYS A 37 30.53 -16.25 -8.30
N VAL A 38 30.13 -15.71 -7.14
CA VAL A 38 29.18 -14.60 -7.04
C VAL A 38 29.76 -13.30 -7.61
N ASN A 39 31.05 -13.08 -7.41
CA ASN A 39 31.74 -11.87 -7.86
C ASN A 39 32.20 -11.95 -9.34
N LYS A 40 32.26 -13.16 -9.94
CA LYS A 40 32.69 -13.37 -11.33
C LYS A 40 31.55 -13.52 -12.32
N THR A 41 30.35 -13.90 -11.89
CA THR A 41 29.20 -14.15 -12.78
C THR A 41 28.15 -13.06 -12.63
N SER A 42 27.62 -12.59 -13.76
CA SER A 42 26.50 -11.62 -13.80
C SER A 42 25.17 -12.32 -13.53
N SER A 43 25.00 -12.89 -12.34
CA SER A 43 23.79 -13.61 -11.94
C SER A 43 22.73 -12.74 -11.31
N THR A 44 23.07 -11.51 -10.92
CA THR A 44 22.11 -10.55 -10.39
C THR A 44 21.30 -9.95 -11.52
N VAL A 45 20.00 -9.98 -11.37
CA VAL A 45 19.03 -9.45 -12.34
C VAL A 45 18.46 -8.13 -11.82
N VAL A 46 18.52 -7.10 -12.64
CA VAL A 46 17.79 -5.86 -12.43
C VAL A 46 16.67 -5.82 -13.46
N LEU A 47 15.45 -5.79 -12.98
CA LEU A 47 14.24 -5.78 -13.80
C LEU A 47 13.50 -4.47 -13.59
N ARG A 48 13.31 -3.70 -14.66
CA ARG A 48 12.58 -2.44 -14.63
C ARG A 48 11.31 -2.54 -15.47
N HIS A 49 10.21 -2.15 -14.89
CA HIS A 49 8.95 -1.98 -15.62
C HIS A 49 8.84 -0.54 -16.09
N ILE A 50 8.97 -0.32 -17.40
CA ILE A 50 9.05 1.01 -18.01
C ILE A 50 7.84 1.89 -17.72
N PRO A 51 6.56 1.41 -17.83
CA PRO A 51 5.40 2.26 -17.64
C PRO A 51 5.24 2.79 -16.20
N THR A 52 5.62 2.01 -15.18
CA THR A 52 5.49 2.40 -13.77
C THR A 52 6.79 2.93 -13.16
N GLY A 53 7.92 2.70 -13.81
CA GLY A 53 9.24 3.03 -13.29
C GLY A 53 9.70 2.17 -12.11
N VAL A 54 8.96 1.11 -11.78
CA VAL A 54 9.32 0.19 -10.69
C VAL A 54 10.53 -0.63 -11.11
N GLU A 55 11.54 -0.66 -10.27
CA GLU A 55 12.78 -1.41 -10.46
C GLU A 55 12.95 -2.43 -9.34
N ILE A 56 13.27 -3.66 -9.71
CA ILE A 56 13.53 -4.79 -8.81
C ILE A 56 14.93 -5.31 -9.07
N ARG A 57 15.69 -5.49 -8.01
CA ARG A 57 17.01 -6.13 -8.05
C ARG A 57 16.96 -7.47 -7.32
N CYS A 58 17.16 -8.56 -8.05
CA CYS A 58 17.11 -9.92 -7.51
C CYS A 58 18.47 -10.59 -7.58
N GLN A 59 18.91 -11.09 -6.42
CA GLN A 59 20.17 -11.83 -6.23
C GLN A 59 19.93 -12.98 -5.24
N ARG A 60 18.80 -13.70 -5.36
CA ARG A 60 18.44 -14.76 -4.42
C ARG A 60 19.20 -16.05 -4.67
N GLU A 61 19.36 -16.39 -5.94
CA GLU A 61 19.88 -17.66 -6.38
C GLU A 61 21.22 -17.50 -7.07
N ARG A 62 21.98 -18.60 -7.15
CA ARG A 62 23.21 -18.66 -7.94
C ARG A 62 22.94 -18.72 -9.45
N SER A 63 21.71 -19.09 -9.82
CA SER A 63 21.25 -19.21 -11.20
C SER A 63 20.65 -17.90 -11.67
N GLN A 64 21.17 -17.37 -12.78
CA GLN A 64 20.62 -16.18 -13.44
C GLN A 64 19.16 -16.40 -13.86
N VAL A 65 18.83 -17.59 -14.39
CA VAL A 65 17.46 -17.94 -14.83
C VAL A 65 16.49 -17.90 -13.64
N MET A 66 16.89 -18.46 -12.50
CA MET A 66 16.06 -18.42 -11.30
C MET A 66 15.91 -16.99 -10.75
N ASN A 67 16.96 -16.18 -10.82
CA ASN A 67 16.86 -14.77 -10.43
C ASN A 67 15.94 -13.96 -11.37
N ARG A 68 15.91 -14.28 -12.66
CA ARG A 68 14.95 -13.70 -13.61
C ARG A 68 13.50 -14.05 -13.26
N HIS A 69 13.25 -15.30 -12.87
CA HIS A 69 11.95 -15.75 -12.40
C HIS A 69 11.53 -15.02 -11.12
N TRP A 70 12.40 -15.02 -10.11
CA TRP A 70 12.13 -14.33 -8.84
C TRP A 70 11.96 -12.82 -9.01
N ALA A 71 12.71 -12.18 -9.89
CA ALA A 71 12.55 -10.75 -10.18
C ALA A 71 11.14 -10.43 -10.70
N ARG A 72 10.57 -11.31 -11.55
CA ARG A 72 9.18 -11.16 -12.02
C ARG A 72 8.15 -11.38 -10.92
N VAL A 73 8.37 -12.35 -10.05
CA VAL A 73 7.52 -12.59 -8.87
C VAL A 73 7.53 -11.35 -7.97
N GLU A 74 8.69 -10.83 -7.63
CA GLU A 74 8.84 -9.63 -6.79
C GLU A 74 8.24 -8.37 -7.44
N LEU A 75 8.36 -8.25 -8.77
CA LEU A 75 7.71 -7.16 -9.50
C LEU A 75 6.18 -7.24 -9.38
N CYS A 76 5.60 -8.44 -9.54
CA CYS A 76 4.18 -8.65 -9.34
C CYS A 76 3.76 -8.29 -7.91
N ASP A 77 4.48 -8.75 -6.89
CA ASP A 77 4.20 -8.44 -5.49
C ASP A 77 4.24 -6.93 -5.23
N ARG A 78 5.23 -6.24 -5.78
CA ARG A 78 5.38 -4.79 -5.63
C ARG A 78 4.23 -4.01 -6.28
N LEU A 79 3.85 -4.39 -7.49
CA LEU A 79 2.75 -3.74 -8.20
C LEU A 79 1.40 -4.03 -7.54
N GLU A 80 1.17 -5.26 -7.06
CA GLU A 80 -0.02 -5.60 -6.29
C GLU A 80 -0.11 -4.79 -4.99
N SER A 81 1.01 -4.60 -4.29
CA SER A 81 1.08 -3.74 -3.09
C SER A 81 0.69 -2.30 -3.41
N ILE A 82 1.28 -1.70 -4.45
CA ILE A 82 0.97 -0.33 -4.89
C ILE A 82 -0.53 -0.18 -5.20
N LEU A 83 -1.11 -1.15 -5.94
CA LEU A 83 -2.53 -1.13 -6.28
C LEU A 83 -3.44 -1.27 -5.05
N ASN A 84 -3.04 -2.10 -4.09
CA ASN A 84 -3.79 -2.31 -2.86
C ASN A 84 -3.70 -1.07 -1.95
N GLU A 85 -2.52 -0.46 -1.84
CA GLU A 85 -2.32 0.79 -1.10
C GLU A 85 -3.19 1.92 -1.67
N ALA A 86 -3.24 2.05 -3.01
CA ALA A 86 -4.08 3.03 -3.68
C ALA A 86 -5.58 2.79 -3.39
N LYS A 87 -6.05 1.52 -3.44
CA LYS A 87 -7.42 1.15 -3.11
C LYS A 87 -7.75 1.47 -1.64
N LEU A 88 -6.85 1.13 -0.73
CA LEU A 88 -7.01 1.41 0.71
C LEU A 88 -7.04 2.91 0.98
N ALA A 89 -6.22 3.71 0.32
CA ALA A 89 -6.23 5.16 0.45
C ALA A 89 -7.59 5.76 0.05
N VAL A 90 -8.14 5.33 -1.08
CA VAL A 90 -9.48 5.76 -1.53
C VAL A 90 -10.56 5.32 -0.55
N GLN A 91 -10.50 4.09 -0.04
CA GLN A 91 -11.45 3.58 0.93
C GLN A 91 -11.38 4.35 2.25
N ASN A 92 -10.17 4.60 2.76
CA ASN A 92 -9.95 5.35 3.99
C ASN A 92 -10.48 6.79 3.88
N GLU A 93 -10.30 7.45 2.74
CA GLU A 93 -10.84 8.79 2.52
C GLU A 93 -12.38 8.79 2.51
N ARG A 94 -13.00 7.82 1.83
CA ARG A 94 -14.47 7.64 1.85
C ARG A 94 -14.99 7.41 3.27
N GLU A 95 -14.32 6.55 4.04
CA GLU A 95 -14.69 6.27 5.44
C GLU A 95 -14.49 7.50 6.34
N LYS A 96 -13.45 8.28 6.10
CA LYS A 96 -13.20 9.54 6.81
C LYS A 96 -14.31 10.55 6.58
N VAL A 97 -14.70 10.78 5.32
CA VAL A 97 -15.82 11.65 4.95
C VAL A 97 -17.12 11.15 5.56
N ARG A 98 -17.38 9.83 5.49
CA ARG A 98 -18.56 9.20 6.11
C ARG A 98 -18.61 9.45 7.62
N ARG A 99 -17.48 9.31 8.33
CA ARG A 99 -17.39 9.58 9.78
C ARG A 99 -17.62 11.05 10.11
N GLN A 100 -17.06 11.96 9.32
CA GLN A 100 -17.24 13.40 9.50
C GLN A 100 -18.72 13.82 9.33
N ASN A 101 -19.39 13.25 8.33
CA ASN A 101 -20.78 13.57 8.00
C ASN A 101 -21.81 12.77 8.83
N ARG A 102 -21.35 11.84 9.67
CA ARG A 102 -22.26 11.03 10.50
C ARG A 102 -23.02 11.90 11.50
N PRO A 103 -24.36 11.91 11.45
CA PRO A 103 -25.15 12.65 12.43
C PRO A 103 -24.96 12.07 13.84
N ARG A 104 -25.01 12.95 14.84
CA ARG A 104 -24.91 12.53 16.25
C ARG A 104 -26.04 11.57 16.60
N PRO A 105 -25.78 10.49 17.35
CA PRO A 105 -26.82 9.56 17.82
C PRO A 105 -27.94 10.30 18.61
N ARG A 106 -29.17 9.82 18.47
CA ARG A 106 -30.35 10.42 19.17
C ARG A 106 -30.13 10.58 20.67
N GLY A 107 -29.62 9.56 21.35
CA GLY A 107 -29.36 9.59 22.79
C GLY A 107 -28.36 10.67 23.19
N LEU A 108 -27.30 10.88 22.40
CA LEU A 108 -26.34 11.94 22.65
C LEU A 108 -26.97 13.34 22.44
N LYS A 109 -27.79 13.51 21.40
CA LYS A 109 -28.55 14.77 21.18
C LYS A 109 -29.44 15.09 22.36
N GLN A 110 -30.19 14.11 22.88
CA GLN A 110 -31.07 14.29 24.03
C GLN A 110 -30.30 14.66 25.30
N ARG A 111 -29.14 13.99 25.53
CA ARG A 111 -28.25 14.29 26.68
C ARG A 111 -27.75 15.74 26.62
N ILE A 112 -27.23 16.16 25.45
CA ILE A 112 -26.77 17.54 25.25
C ILE A 112 -27.87 18.56 25.46
N LEU A 113 -29.11 18.29 24.97
CA LEU A 113 -30.27 19.16 25.19
C LEU A 113 -30.64 19.25 26.65
N LYS A 114 -30.65 18.12 27.38
CA LYS A 114 -30.92 18.10 28.83
C LYS A 114 -29.91 18.92 29.61
N GLU A 115 -28.63 18.75 29.30
CA GLU A 115 -27.53 19.52 29.91
C GLU A 115 -27.65 21.02 29.61
N LYS A 116 -27.97 21.41 28.37
CA LYS A 116 -28.21 22.82 28.00
C LYS A 116 -29.40 23.42 28.77
N LYS A 117 -30.49 22.67 28.91
CA LYS A 117 -31.67 23.14 29.70
C LYS A 117 -31.30 23.32 31.17
N SER A 118 -30.58 22.34 31.76
CA SER A 118 -30.13 22.44 33.16
C SER A 118 -29.23 23.65 33.38
N ARG A 119 -28.23 23.86 32.50
CA ARG A 119 -27.35 25.03 32.57
C ARG A 119 -28.13 26.35 32.38
N GLY A 120 -29.14 26.36 31.50
CA GLY A 120 -30.04 27.52 31.31
C GLY A 120 -30.83 27.85 32.58
N GLN A 121 -31.32 26.81 33.29
CA GLN A 121 -32.04 26.96 34.55
C GLN A 121 -31.16 27.56 35.64
N VAL A 122 -29.93 27.01 35.79
CA VAL A 122 -28.93 27.54 36.74
C VAL A 122 -28.58 29.00 36.45
N LYS A 123 -28.46 29.38 35.17
CA LYS A 123 -28.20 30.78 34.79
C LYS A 123 -29.39 31.69 35.13
N LYS A 124 -30.65 31.24 34.91
CA LYS A 124 -31.85 32.01 35.31
C LYS A 124 -31.90 32.23 36.80
N ASN A 125 -31.54 31.23 37.62
CA ASN A 125 -31.51 31.30 39.07
C ASN A 125 -30.40 32.22 39.63
N ARG A 126 -29.41 32.58 38.78
CA ARG A 126 -28.35 33.55 39.10
C ARG A 126 -28.72 34.98 38.73
N GLY A 127 -29.99 35.24 38.39
CA GLY A 127 -30.45 36.56 38.08
C GLY A 127 -30.28 37.54 39.28
N ARG A 128 -30.18 38.85 39.00
CA ARG A 128 -29.96 39.92 39.95
C ARG A 128 -30.81 39.72 41.20
N ILE A 129 -30.14 39.64 42.34
CA ILE A 129 -30.78 39.84 43.66
C ILE A 129 -31.37 41.25 43.62
N LYS A 130 -32.68 41.36 43.69
CA LYS A 130 -33.29 42.64 43.96
C LYS A 130 -32.99 42.97 45.40
N GLU A 131 -32.18 43.99 45.63
CA GLU A 131 -32.08 44.62 46.95
C GLU A 131 -33.44 45.30 47.19
N ASP A 132 -34.11 44.84 48.28
CA ASP A 132 -35.32 45.49 48.78
C ASP A 132 -34.91 46.71 49.59
#